data_7ca6baa4e0747402db7bd436836d997e
#
_entry.id   7ca6baa4e0747402db7bd436836d997e
#
_cell.length_a   1.000
_cell.length_b   1.000
_cell.length_c   1.000
_cell.angle_alpha   90.00
_cell.angle_beta   90.00
_cell.angle_gamma   90.00
#
_symmetry.space_group_name_H-M   'P 1'
#
loop_
_entity.id
_entity.type
_entity.pdbx_description
1 polymer ?
#
loop_
_entity_poly.entity_id
_entity_poly.type
_entity_poly.pdbx_seq_one_letter_code
_entity_poly.pdbx_strand_id
1 'polypeptide(L)'
;VKAGFDGSSLEMVLHGAAPCPPAVKRSLIEWWGPKITEYYGSTEASVITLINSEEWLAKGGSVGKALPNMEIIVVDNDGQRCGPNAEGTLYFRSLMGMDFEYHNAPSKTAEAHLEPGVYTTGDVGYLDDEGYLWLSDRKIDMIISGGVNIYPAEIEGVLGGHPMVADVAVIGVPNEEFGEEVKAIVVPNDGVTGDDDLVGILAAHCRENLAGFKCPRSFDFADELPRTGTGKVQKRKLREPYWEGRERSI
;
A
#
# COMPACT_ATOMS: atom_id res chain seq x y z
N VAL A 1 -11.46 12.82 21.72
CA VAL A 1 -10.04 13.22 21.75
C VAL A 1 -9.81 14.58 21.09
N LYS A 2 -10.49 14.93 19.95
CA LYS A 2 -10.32 16.24 19.28
C LYS A 2 -10.68 17.44 20.18
N ALA A 3 -11.75 17.34 20.97
CA ALA A 3 -12.21 18.41 21.86
C ALA A 3 -11.31 18.48 23.12
N GLY A 4 -10.31 19.35 23.11
CA GLY A 4 -9.38 19.58 24.23
C GLY A 4 -7.92 19.33 23.93
N PHE A 5 -7.58 18.83 22.73
CA PHE A 5 -6.19 18.73 22.30
C PHE A 5 -5.71 20.05 21.71
N ASP A 6 -4.71 20.65 22.34
CA ASP A 6 -4.01 21.83 21.82
C ASP A 6 -2.77 21.40 21.03
N GLY A 7 -2.85 21.48 19.71
CA GLY A 7 -1.75 21.22 18.79
C GLY A 7 -0.94 22.43 18.39
N SER A 8 -1.09 23.57 19.08
CA SER A 8 -0.42 24.84 18.73
C SER A 8 1.11 24.74 18.79
N SER A 9 1.63 23.93 19.72
CA SER A 9 3.06 23.71 19.88
C SER A 9 3.67 22.72 18.88
N LEU A 10 2.86 22.03 18.07
CA LEU A 10 3.38 21.17 17.01
C LEU A 10 4.00 22.02 15.90
N GLU A 11 5.26 21.77 15.59
CA GLU A 11 5.96 22.40 14.46
C GLU A 11 5.93 21.51 13.24
N MET A 12 6.16 20.21 13.41
CA MET A 12 6.15 19.20 12.35
C MET A 12 5.66 17.86 12.89
N VAL A 13 4.89 17.16 12.09
CA VAL A 13 4.49 15.76 12.31
C VAL A 13 5.05 14.93 11.16
N LEU A 14 5.98 14.03 11.48
CA LEU A 14 6.54 13.11 10.51
C LEU A 14 5.69 11.84 10.44
N HIS A 15 5.24 11.48 9.23
CA HIS A 15 4.44 10.30 8.95
C HIS A 15 5.19 9.40 7.95
N GLY A 16 5.11 8.09 8.12
CA GLY A 16 5.71 7.11 7.20
C GLY A 16 5.55 5.69 7.69
N ALA A 17 6.26 4.77 7.07
CA ALA A 17 6.31 3.34 7.38
C ALA A 17 5.02 2.54 7.07
N ALA A 18 3.84 3.14 7.04
CA ALA A 18 2.58 2.49 6.66
C ALA A 18 1.68 3.46 5.89
N PRO A 19 0.79 2.97 5.02
CA PRO A 19 -0.19 3.81 4.34
C PRO A 19 -1.09 4.56 5.34
N CYS A 20 -1.40 5.81 5.02
CA CYS A 20 -2.43 6.58 5.72
C CYS A 20 -3.58 6.86 4.74
N PRO A 21 -4.81 6.46 5.06
CA PRO A 21 -5.95 6.74 4.19
C PRO A 21 -6.05 8.25 3.88
N PRO A 22 -6.26 8.65 2.61
CA PRO A 22 -6.27 10.05 2.21
C PRO A 22 -7.26 10.91 3.01
N ALA A 23 -8.44 10.38 3.34
CA ALA A 23 -9.44 11.07 4.15
C ALA A 23 -8.94 11.37 5.58
N VAL A 24 -8.22 10.41 6.19
CA VAL A 24 -7.63 10.58 7.52
C VAL A 24 -6.55 11.65 7.49
N LYS A 25 -5.63 11.58 6.52
CA LYS A 25 -4.54 12.54 6.39
C LYS A 25 -5.07 13.96 6.13
N ARG A 26 -6.09 14.11 5.27
CA ARG A 26 -6.76 15.39 5.04
C ARG A 26 -7.35 15.95 6.34
N SER A 27 -8.07 15.12 7.10
CA SER A 27 -8.65 15.51 8.40
C SER A 27 -7.59 15.91 9.43
N LEU A 28 -6.41 15.28 9.42
CA LEU A 28 -5.29 15.64 10.28
C LEU A 28 -4.67 16.99 9.87
N ILE A 29 -4.52 17.24 8.57
CA ILE A 29 -4.03 18.53 8.05
C ILE A 29 -5.00 19.66 8.40
N GLU A 30 -6.31 19.42 8.25
CA GLU A 30 -7.35 20.39 8.65
C GLU A 30 -7.32 20.67 10.15
N TRP A 31 -7.02 19.68 10.97
CA TRP A 31 -7.00 19.82 12.43
C TRP A 31 -5.73 20.49 12.96
N TRP A 32 -4.55 20.10 12.44
CA TRP A 32 -3.25 20.57 12.97
C TRP A 32 -2.63 21.69 12.14
N GLY A 33 -3.20 21.99 10.97
CA GLY A 33 -2.59 22.82 9.94
C GLY A 33 -1.62 22.03 9.05
N PRO A 34 -0.97 22.71 8.09
CA PRO A 34 -0.08 22.06 7.11
C PRO A 34 1.29 21.67 7.72
N LYS A 35 1.27 20.92 8.80
CA LYS A 35 2.45 20.51 9.59
C LYS A 35 2.89 19.08 9.33
N ILE A 36 2.14 18.30 8.51
CA ILE A 36 2.45 16.91 8.25
C ILE A 36 3.42 16.82 7.07
N THR A 37 4.52 16.11 7.30
CA THR A 37 5.44 15.67 6.24
C THR A 37 5.40 14.16 6.18
N GLU A 38 5.08 13.61 5.02
CA GLU A 38 5.14 12.17 4.77
C GLU A 38 6.47 11.81 4.13
N TYR A 39 7.04 10.69 4.55
CA TYR A 39 8.16 10.07 3.86
C TYR A 39 7.81 8.64 3.43
N TYR A 40 8.34 8.23 2.30
CA TYR A 40 8.37 6.85 1.88
C TYR A 40 9.83 6.37 1.88
N GLY A 41 10.02 5.14 2.36
CA GLY A 41 11.32 4.51 2.44
C GLY A 41 11.26 3.12 3.06
N SER A 42 12.41 2.52 3.21
CA SER A 42 12.58 1.18 3.79
C SER A 42 13.86 1.11 4.62
N THR A 43 14.06 0.00 5.30
CA THR A 43 15.31 -0.24 6.03
C THR A 43 16.50 -0.29 5.07
N GLU A 44 16.30 -0.87 3.89
CA GLU A 44 17.32 -1.05 2.85
C GLU A 44 17.70 0.27 2.17
N ALA A 45 16.69 1.11 1.88
CA ALA A 45 16.86 2.32 1.09
C ALA A 45 16.90 3.62 1.92
N SER A 46 16.65 3.52 3.25
CA SER A 46 16.43 4.69 4.11
C SER A 46 15.22 5.52 3.61
N VAL A 47 15.27 6.84 3.65
CA VAL A 47 14.22 7.72 3.10
C VAL A 47 14.46 7.94 1.61
N ILE A 48 13.46 7.62 0.81
CA ILE A 48 13.51 7.73 -0.66
C ILE A 48 12.83 9.01 -1.12
N THR A 49 11.61 9.27 -0.61
CA THR A 49 10.82 10.47 -0.99
C THR A 49 10.35 11.24 0.23
N LEU A 50 10.01 12.51 0.01
CA LEU A 50 9.31 13.37 0.95
C LEU A 50 8.18 14.13 0.24
N ILE A 51 7.10 14.39 1.00
CA ILE A 51 6.02 15.29 0.58
C ILE A 51 5.49 16.04 1.81
N ASN A 52 5.39 17.36 1.69
CA ASN A 52 4.77 18.19 2.73
C ASN A 52 3.25 18.26 2.56
N SER A 53 2.56 18.86 3.53
CA SER A 53 1.10 18.97 3.52
C SER A 53 0.54 19.74 2.33
N GLU A 54 1.20 20.80 1.88
CA GLU A 54 0.73 21.65 0.77
C GLU A 54 0.82 20.91 -0.55
N GLU A 55 1.95 20.27 -0.81
CA GLU A 55 2.15 19.42 -1.99
C GLU A 55 1.18 18.24 -1.97
N TRP A 56 1.00 17.61 -0.81
CA TRP A 56 0.10 16.48 -0.67
C TRP A 56 -1.37 16.87 -0.93
N LEU A 57 -1.81 18.05 -0.51
CA LEU A 57 -3.17 18.53 -0.79
C LEU A 57 -3.41 18.72 -2.31
N ALA A 58 -2.36 19.07 -3.06
CA ALA A 58 -2.39 19.17 -4.51
C ALA A 58 -2.24 17.81 -5.22
N LYS A 59 -1.51 16.87 -4.63
CA LYS A 59 -1.16 15.54 -5.16
C LYS A 59 -1.65 14.41 -4.24
N GLY A 60 -2.91 14.48 -3.79
CA GLY A 60 -3.47 13.56 -2.79
C GLY A 60 -3.34 12.09 -3.18
N GLY A 61 -2.58 11.33 -2.36
CA GLY A 61 -2.26 9.92 -2.59
C GLY A 61 -0.81 9.67 -3.04
N SER A 62 -0.09 10.69 -3.51
CA SER A 62 1.35 10.58 -3.78
C SER A 62 2.16 10.52 -2.47
N VAL A 63 3.28 9.82 -2.50
CA VAL A 63 4.28 9.79 -1.42
C VAL A 63 5.45 10.76 -1.66
N GLY A 64 5.32 11.65 -2.64
CA GLY A 64 6.26 12.73 -2.91
C GLY A 64 7.28 12.45 -4.00
N LYS A 65 8.30 13.29 -4.05
CA LYS A 65 9.40 13.21 -5.01
C LYS A 65 10.65 12.59 -4.37
N ALA A 66 11.48 11.99 -5.22
CA ALA A 66 12.78 11.50 -4.81
C ALA A 66 13.60 12.59 -4.11
N LEU A 67 14.29 12.22 -3.05
CA LEU A 67 15.31 13.09 -2.46
C LEU A 67 16.43 13.37 -3.47
N PRO A 68 17.16 14.51 -3.35
CA PRO A 68 18.21 14.88 -4.30
C PRO A 68 19.32 13.84 -4.47
N ASN A 69 19.50 12.97 -3.49
CA ASN A 69 20.49 11.90 -3.47
C ASN A 69 19.93 10.52 -3.88
N MET A 70 18.69 10.45 -4.35
CA MET A 70 18.01 9.22 -4.74
C MET A 70 17.50 9.32 -6.17
N GLU A 71 17.62 8.22 -6.92
CA GLU A 71 16.97 8.01 -8.21
C GLU A 71 15.91 6.91 -8.04
N ILE A 72 14.73 7.13 -8.61
CA ILE A 72 13.66 6.14 -8.70
C ILE A 72 13.56 5.69 -10.15
N ILE A 73 13.59 4.39 -10.37
CA ILE A 73 13.51 3.75 -11.68
C ILE A 73 12.30 2.82 -11.64
N VAL A 74 11.37 3.01 -12.57
CA VAL A 74 10.20 2.12 -12.73
C VAL A 74 10.49 1.14 -13.85
N VAL A 75 10.28 -0.15 -13.61
CA VAL A 75 10.61 -1.22 -14.56
C VAL A 75 9.41 -2.14 -14.72
N ASP A 76 9.02 -2.41 -15.97
CA ASP A 76 7.92 -3.31 -16.32
C ASP A 76 8.30 -4.80 -16.13
N ASN A 77 7.36 -5.69 -16.45
CA ASN A 77 7.57 -7.13 -16.33
C ASN A 77 8.57 -7.70 -17.38
N ASP A 78 8.85 -6.94 -18.43
CA ASP A 78 9.82 -7.31 -19.49
C ASP A 78 11.22 -6.76 -19.18
N GLY A 79 11.41 -6.12 -18.03
CA GLY A 79 12.67 -5.53 -17.60
C GLY A 79 13.01 -4.20 -18.28
N GLN A 80 12.02 -3.54 -18.92
CA GLN A 80 12.22 -2.27 -19.58
C GLN A 80 11.85 -1.11 -18.64
N ARG A 81 12.60 0.00 -18.74
CA ARG A 81 12.28 1.21 -17.98
C ARG A 81 10.98 1.82 -18.50
N CYS A 82 10.06 2.07 -17.58
CA CYS A 82 8.79 2.72 -17.86
C CYS A 82 8.95 4.24 -18.04
N GLY A 83 8.11 4.82 -18.90
CA GLY A 83 7.89 6.27 -18.96
C GLY A 83 6.95 6.75 -17.84
N PRO A 84 6.69 8.08 -17.78
CA PRO A 84 5.74 8.65 -16.84
C PRO A 84 4.35 7.99 -16.93
N ASN A 85 3.67 7.89 -15.78
CA ASN A 85 2.34 7.31 -15.63
C ASN A 85 2.23 5.81 -16.01
N ALA A 86 3.36 5.14 -16.30
CA ALA A 86 3.39 3.71 -16.54
C ALA A 86 3.83 2.97 -15.27
N GLU A 87 3.01 2.01 -14.87
CA GLU A 87 3.21 1.25 -13.65
C GLU A 87 4.26 0.15 -13.83
N GLY A 88 5.05 -0.09 -12.80
CA GLY A 88 6.05 -1.16 -12.77
C GLY A 88 6.65 -1.36 -11.39
N THR A 89 7.59 -2.30 -11.31
CA THR A 89 8.39 -2.52 -10.10
C THR A 89 9.30 -1.31 -9.86
N LEU A 90 9.30 -0.83 -8.62
CA LEU A 90 10.13 0.30 -8.22
C LEU A 90 11.53 -0.17 -7.87
N TYR A 91 12.52 0.43 -8.50
CA TYR A 91 13.93 0.29 -8.17
C TYR A 91 14.50 1.62 -7.73
N PHE A 92 15.48 1.55 -6.86
CA PHE A 92 16.11 2.72 -6.23
C PHE A 92 17.62 2.68 -6.43
N ARG A 93 18.21 3.84 -6.67
CA ARG A 93 19.65 4.03 -6.71
C ARG A 93 20.04 5.17 -5.80
N SER A 94 20.98 4.94 -4.90
CA SER A 94 21.61 6.03 -4.15
C SER A 94 22.69 6.70 -5.00
N LEU A 95 22.55 7.99 -5.23
CA LEU A 95 23.57 8.79 -5.93
C LEU A 95 24.83 9.04 -5.07
N MET A 96 24.76 8.63 -3.80
CA MET A 96 25.89 8.63 -2.88
C MET A 96 26.64 7.29 -2.85
N GLY A 97 26.24 6.32 -3.70
CA GLY A 97 26.86 5.00 -3.78
C GLY A 97 26.53 4.06 -2.61
N MET A 98 25.47 4.36 -1.85
CA MET A 98 24.99 3.43 -0.82
C MET A 98 24.27 2.25 -1.49
N ASP A 99 24.52 1.07 -0.96
CA ASP A 99 23.90 -0.19 -1.38
C ASP A 99 23.65 -1.03 -0.13
N PHE A 100 22.93 -2.16 -0.25
CA PHE A 100 22.66 -3.05 0.87
C PHE A 100 22.85 -4.53 0.49
N GLU A 101 22.98 -5.35 1.52
CA GLU A 101 22.91 -6.80 1.40
C GLU A 101 22.11 -7.41 2.55
N TYR A 102 21.38 -8.48 2.27
CA TYR A 102 20.71 -9.24 3.32
C TYR A 102 21.70 -10.15 4.03
N HIS A 103 21.78 -10.03 5.35
CA HIS A 103 22.70 -10.81 6.16
C HIS A 103 22.50 -12.33 5.95
N ASN A 104 23.58 -13.03 5.60
CA ASN A 104 23.59 -14.47 5.30
C ASN A 104 22.56 -14.93 4.23
N ALA A 105 22.16 -14.07 3.30
CA ALA A 105 21.18 -14.37 2.27
C ALA A 105 21.60 -13.83 0.88
N PRO A 106 22.71 -14.33 0.29
CA PRO A 106 23.24 -13.79 -0.96
C PRO A 106 22.28 -13.95 -2.16
N SER A 107 21.53 -15.05 -2.22
CA SER A 107 20.52 -15.23 -3.29
C SER A 107 19.43 -14.18 -3.22
N LYS A 108 18.90 -13.91 -2.01
CA LYS A 108 17.90 -12.88 -1.80
C LYS A 108 18.43 -11.48 -2.12
N THR A 109 19.70 -11.22 -1.81
CA THR A 109 20.38 -9.98 -2.19
C THR A 109 20.45 -9.84 -3.70
N ALA A 110 20.89 -10.88 -4.40
CA ALA A 110 20.96 -10.89 -5.87
C ALA A 110 19.58 -10.69 -6.53
N GLU A 111 18.53 -11.33 -6.01
CA GLU A 111 17.15 -11.17 -6.50
C GLU A 111 16.61 -9.76 -6.32
N ALA A 112 17.07 -9.04 -5.29
CA ALA A 112 16.65 -7.67 -5.04
C ALA A 112 17.36 -6.65 -5.95
N HIS A 113 18.45 -7.03 -6.63
CA HIS A 113 19.24 -6.12 -7.46
C HIS A 113 18.96 -6.31 -8.94
N LEU A 114 18.65 -5.22 -9.63
CA LEU A 114 18.56 -5.17 -11.10
C LEU A 114 19.97 -5.12 -11.72
N GLU A 115 20.83 -4.32 -11.14
CA GLU A 115 22.23 -4.13 -11.45
C GLU A 115 22.94 -3.60 -10.17
N PRO A 116 24.30 -3.59 -10.11
CA PRO A 116 25.01 -3.09 -8.93
C PRO A 116 24.55 -1.69 -8.53
N GLY A 117 24.14 -1.54 -7.27
CA GLY A 117 23.63 -0.28 -6.70
C GLY A 117 22.22 0.12 -7.13
N VAL A 118 21.50 -0.73 -7.88
CA VAL A 118 20.09 -0.53 -8.25
C VAL A 118 19.25 -1.68 -7.72
N TYR A 119 18.42 -1.42 -6.77
CA TYR A 119 17.71 -2.46 -6.03
C TYR A 119 16.23 -2.12 -5.80
N THR A 120 15.44 -3.15 -5.54
CA THR A 120 14.01 -3.04 -5.20
C THR A 120 13.73 -3.51 -3.78
N THR A 121 12.69 -2.95 -3.18
CA THR A 121 12.08 -3.45 -1.93
C THR A 121 10.78 -4.21 -2.19
N GLY A 122 10.47 -4.43 -3.48
CA GLY A 122 9.30 -5.17 -3.94
C GLY A 122 8.02 -4.34 -3.99
N ASP A 123 8.14 -3.01 -3.99
CA ASP A 123 7.00 -2.12 -4.18
C ASP A 123 6.72 -1.90 -5.67
N VAL A 124 5.45 -1.68 -6.02
CA VAL A 124 4.96 -1.37 -7.37
C VAL A 124 4.34 0.01 -7.36
N GLY A 125 4.55 0.76 -8.43
CA GLY A 125 4.02 2.11 -8.57
C GLY A 125 4.44 2.78 -9.86
N TYR A 126 4.24 4.07 -9.94
CA TYR A 126 4.62 4.89 -11.10
C TYR A 126 5.08 6.29 -10.69
N LEU A 127 5.81 6.94 -11.56
CA LEU A 127 6.12 8.38 -11.48
C LEU A 127 5.17 9.12 -12.40
N ASP A 128 4.57 10.22 -11.93
CA ASP A 128 3.81 11.10 -12.82
C ASP A 128 4.74 12.01 -13.65
N ASP A 129 4.17 12.81 -14.58
CA ASP A 129 4.92 13.70 -15.45
C ASP A 129 5.72 14.77 -14.69
N GLU A 130 5.37 15.04 -13.45
CA GLU A 130 6.07 15.98 -12.58
C GLU A 130 7.10 15.29 -11.65
N GLY A 131 7.23 13.95 -11.72
CA GLY A 131 8.16 13.14 -10.93
C GLY A 131 7.69 12.83 -9.51
N TYR A 132 6.40 12.97 -9.22
CA TYR A 132 5.81 12.46 -7.98
C TYR A 132 5.63 10.95 -8.06
N LEU A 133 5.99 10.25 -6.99
CA LEU A 133 5.82 8.82 -6.84
C LEU A 133 4.43 8.48 -6.31
N TRP A 134 3.78 7.54 -6.98
CA TRP A 134 2.50 6.95 -6.59
C TRP A 134 2.72 5.46 -6.35
N LEU A 135 2.39 5.00 -5.15
CA LEU A 135 2.49 3.59 -4.79
C LEU A 135 1.18 2.90 -5.12
N SER A 136 1.25 1.80 -5.85
CA SER A 136 0.10 0.94 -6.13
C SER A 136 -0.06 -0.12 -5.04
N ASP A 137 0.98 -0.95 -4.83
CA ASP A 137 1.00 -1.96 -3.77
C ASP A 137 2.41 -2.60 -3.67
N ARG A 138 2.49 -3.68 -2.89
CA ARG A 138 3.66 -4.57 -2.89
C ARG A 138 3.44 -5.72 -3.87
N LYS A 139 4.46 -6.07 -4.64
CA LYS A 139 4.41 -7.17 -5.60
C LYS A 139 3.94 -8.49 -4.96
N ILE A 140 4.40 -8.78 -3.73
CA ILE A 140 4.02 -9.98 -2.97
C ILE A 140 2.54 -10.00 -2.53
N ASP A 141 1.89 -8.84 -2.45
CA ASP A 141 0.49 -8.71 -2.03
C ASP A 141 -0.47 -8.58 -3.22
N MET A 142 0.05 -8.34 -4.42
CA MET A 142 -0.71 -8.29 -5.66
C MET A 142 -1.51 -9.59 -5.87
N ILE A 143 -2.74 -9.46 -6.30
CA ILE A 143 -3.65 -10.58 -6.60
C ILE A 143 -3.68 -10.77 -8.11
N ILE A 144 -3.43 -11.99 -8.58
CA ILE A 144 -3.53 -12.33 -10.01
C ILE A 144 -4.81 -13.12 -10.23
N SER A 145 -5.84 -12.44 -10.71
CA SER A 145 -7.15 -13.04 -10.97
C SER A 145 -7.44 -13.07 -12.48
N GLY A 146 -7.49 -14.26 -13.06
CA GLY A 146 -7.73 -14.44 -14.50
C GLY A 146 -6.67 -13.74 -15.38
N GLY A 147 -5.41 -13.67 -14.92
CA GLY A 147 -4.32 -12.99 -15.61
C GLY A 147 -4.30 -11.46 -15.44
N VAL A 148 -5.19 -10.90 -14.63
CA VAL A 148 -5.24 -9.47 -14.34
C VAL A 148 -4.60 -9.19 -12.98
N ASN A 149 -3.68 -8.22 -12.95
CA ASN A 149 -3.08 -7.73 -11.71
C ASN A 149 -4.08 -6.84 -10.97
N ILE A 150 -4.39 -7.20 -9.73
CA ILE A 150 -5.27 -6.44 -8.85
C ILE A 150 -4.47 -6.05 -7.61
N TYR A 151 -4.49 -4.76 -7.29
CA TYR A 151 -3.77 -4.20 -6.16
C TYR A 151 -4.71 -4.03 -4.96
N PRO A 152 -4.51 -4.80 -3.88
CA PRO A 152 -5.30 -4.70 -2.64
C PRO A 152 -5.48 -3.29 -2.11
N ALA A 153 -4.43 -2.45 -2.16
CA ALA A 153 -4.46 -1.11 -1.58
C ALA A 153 -5.57 -0.21 -2.17
N GLU A 154 -5.90 -0.34 -3.45
CA GLU A 154 -7.00 0.39 -4.08
C GLU A 154 -8.36 0.01 -3.46
N ILE A 155 -8.57 -1.28 -3.25
CA ILE A 155 -9.81 -1.82 -2.68
C ILE A 155 -9.90 -1.50 -1.18
N GLU A 156 -8.78 -1.63 -0.47
CA GLU A 156 -8.66 -1.23 0.94
C GLU A 156 -8.95 0.26 1.13
N GLY A 157 -8.48 1.10 0.20
CA GLY A 157 -8.78 2.55 0.21
C GLY A 157 -10.27 2.84 0.10
N VAL A 158 -10.98 2.13 -0.77
CA VAL A 158 -12.44 2.25 -0.95
C VAL A 158 -13.19 1.75 0.27
N LEU A 159 -12.90 0.52 0.73
CA LEU A 159 -13.58 -0.09 1.89
C LEU A 159 -13.29 0.66 3.19
N GLY A 160 -12.02 1.07 3.41
CA GLY A 160 -11.62 1.82 4.61
C GLY A 160 -12.22 3.22 4.70
N GLY A 161 -12.72 3.77 3.57
CA GLY A 161 -13.48 5.02 3.55
C GLY A 161 -14.95 4.86 3.99
N HIS A 162 -15.45 3.62 4.12
CA HIS A 162 -16.85 3.37 4.48
C HIS A 162 -17.08 3.54 5.99
N PRO A 163 -18.14 4.27 6.44
CA PRO A 163 -18.36 4.59 7.85
C PRO A 163 -18.61 3.39 8.76
N MET A 164 -18.94 2.22 8.21
CA MET A 164 -19.14 0.98 8.97
C MET A 164 -17.87 0.15 9.13
N VAL A 165 -16.74 0.56 8.53
CA VAL A 165 -15.45 -0.15 8.54
C VAL A 165 -14.47 0.56 9.46
N ALA A 166 -13.95 -0.16 10.47
CA ALA A 166 -12.87 0.32 11.34
C ALA A 166 -11.50 0.04 10.73
N ASP A 167 -11.34 -1.16 10.14
CA ASP A 167 -10.10 -1.58 9.49
C ASP A 167 -10.40 -2.62 8.41
N VAL A 168 -9.50 -2.76 7.43
CA VAL A 168 -9.70 -3.71 6.34
C VAL A 168 -8.36 -4.17 5.77
N ALA A 169 -8.30 -5.45 5.40
CA ALA A 169 -7.23 -6.01 4.58
C ALA A 169 -7.82 -6.78 3.42
N VAL A 170 -7.23 -6.63 2.24
CA VAL A 170 -7.62 -7.36 1.05
C VAL A 170 -6.51 -8.32 0.65
N ILE A 171 -6.89 -9.56 0.38
CA ILE A 171 -5.97 -10.65 0.05
C ILE A 171 -6.46 -11.46 -1.14
N GLY A 172 -5.52 -12.11 -1.85
CA GLY A 172 -5.83 -13.15 -2.83
C GLY A 172 -6.03 -14.50 -2.14
N VAL A 173 -7.14 -15.15 -2.43
CA VAL A 173 -7.42 -16.52 -2.02
C VAL A 173 -7.57 -17.43 -3.23
N PRO A 174 -7.33 -18.76 -3.11
CA PRO A 174 -7.41 -19.67 -4.24
C PRO A 174 -8.78 -19.67 -4.92
N ASN A 175 -8.77 -19.63 -6.25
CA ASN A 175 -9.97 -19.81 -7.09
C ASN A 175 -9.62 -20.76 -8.23
N GLU A 176 -10.49 -21.77 -8.48
CA GLU A 176 -10.21 -22.82 -9.47
C GLU A 176 -10.25 -22.31 -10.92
N GLU A 177 -11.05 -21.28 -11.19
CA GLU A 177 -11.23 -20.72 -12.54
C GLU A 177 -10.22 -19.61 -12.83
N PHE A 178 -9.98 -18.73 -11.85
CA PHE A 178 -9.18 -17.51 -12.04
C PHE A 178 -7.78 -17.56 -11.41
N GLY A 179 -7.41 -18.70 -10.77
CA GLY A 179 -6.18 -18.83 -10.00
C GLY A 179 -6.31 -18.20 -8.61
N GLU A 180 -6.55 -16.91 -8.56
CA GLU A 180 -6.88 -16.18 -7.32
C GLU A 180 -8.19 -15.41 -7.47
N GLU A 181 -8.87 -15.18 -6.34
CA GLU A 181 -9.94 -14.21 -6.22
C GLU A 181 -9.72 -13.22 -5.09
N VAL A 182 -10.37 -12.08 -5.20
CA VAL A 182 -10.28 -11.02 -4.21
C VAL A 182 -11.17 -11.34 -3.00
N LYS A 183 -10.57 -11.39 -1.82
CA LYS A 183 -11.25 -11.49 -0.53
C LYS A 183 -10.95 -10.29 0.35
N ALA A 184 -11.98 -9.69 0.95
CA ALA A 184 -11.84 -8.64 1.95
C ALA A 184 -12.00 -9.23 3.36
N ILE A 185 -11.09 -8.90 4.27
CA ILE A 185 -11.19 -9.18 5.71
C ILE A 185 -11.44 -7.86 6.39
N VAL A 186 -12.63 -7.70 6.98
CA VAL A 186 -13.14 -6.44 7.49
C VAL A 186 -13.24 -6.49 9.01
N VAL A 187 -12.77 -5.44 9.67
CA VAL A 187 -13.07 -5.15 11.07
C VAL A 187 -14.18 -4.11 11.08
N PRO A 188 -15.40 -4.48 11.52
CA PRO A 188 -16.51 -3.52 11.61
C PRO A 188 -16.26 -2.45 12.66
N ASN A 189 -16.83 -1.27 12.48
CA ASN A 189 -16.84 -0.24 13.52
C ASN A 189 -17.68 -0.65 14.74
N ASP A 190 -17.44 -0.01 15.87
CA ASP A 190 -18.18 -0.23 17.11
C ASP A 190 -19.70 -0.17 16.89
N GLY A 191 -20.41 -1.21 17.33
CA GLY A 191 -21.86 -1.31 17.19
C GLY A 191 -22.36 -1.80 15.82
N VAL A 192 -21.45 -2.15 14.91
CA VAL A 192 -21.78 -2.76 13.61
C VAL A 192 -21.56 -4.26 13.68
N THR A 193 -22.55 -5.04 13.27
CA THR A 193 -22.43 -6.51 13.20
C THR A 193 -21.85 -6.94 11.86
N GLY A 194 -20.86 -7.83 11.89
CA GLY A 194 -20.31 -8.47 10.69
C GLY A 194 -21.22 -9.61 10.23
N ASP A 195 -22.17 -9.30 9.37
CA ASP A 195 -23.18 -10.23 8.86
C ASP A 195 -23.43 -10.05 7.34
N ASP A 196 -24.36 -10.83 6.79
CA ASP A 196 -24.67 -10.80 5.37
C ASP A 196 -25.25 -9.44 4.91
N ASP A 197 -25.90 -8.69 5.79
CA ASP A 197 -26.40 -7.36 5.47
C ASP A 197 -25.21 -6.39 5.26
N LEU A 198 -24.21 -6.44 6.12
CA LEU A 198 -22.98 -5.66 5.96
C LEU A 198 -22.22 -6.08 4.70
N VAL A 199 -22.15 -7.37 4.38
CA VAL A 199 -21.57 -7.85 3.12
C VAL A 199 -22.29 -7.22 1.93
N GLY A 200 -23.62 -7.21 1.92
CA GLY A 200 -24.42 -6.58 0.86
C GLY A 200 -24.11 -5.09 0.66
N ILE A 201 -24.00 -4.35 1.77
CA ILE A 201 -23.68 -2.91 1.78
C ILE A 201 -22.28 -2.66 1.22
N LEU A 202 -21.26 -3.37 1.72
CA LEU A 202 -19.87 -3.19 1.31
C LEU A 202 -19.64 -3.62 -0.14
N ALA A 203 -20.28 -4.70 -0.58
CA ALA A 203 -20.23 -5.14 -1.97
C ALA A 203 -20.88 -4.12 -2.92
N ALA A 204 -21.98 -3.48 -2.53
CA ALA A 204 -22.58 -2.39 -3.29
C ALA A 204 -21.65 -1.18 -3.38
N HIS A 205 -21.07 -0.78 -2.24
CA HIS A 205 -20.09 0.31 -2.18
C HIS A 205 -18.87 0.06 -3.07
N CYS A 206 -18.34 -1.16 -3.09
CA CYS A 206 -17.25 -1.53 -4.01
C CYS A 206 -17.68 -1.40 -5.48
N ARG A 207 -18.88 -1.88 -5.86
CA ARG A 207 -19.37 -1.78 -7.25
C ARG A 207 -19.57 -0.35 -7.74
N GLU A 208 -19.86 0.59 -6.84
CA GLU A 208 -20.01 2.00 -7.18
C GLU A 208 -18.66 2.72 -7.39
N ASN A 209 -17.58 2.22 -6.76
CA ASN A 209 -16.30 2.92 -6.70
C ASN A 209 -15.14 2.19 -7.39
N LEU A 210 -15.32 0.92 -7.80
CA LEU A 210 -14.29 0.08 -8.40
C LEU A 210 -14.77 -0.57 -9.71
N ALA A 211 -13.82 -0.90 -10.56
CA ALA A 211 -14.09 -1.78 -11.69
C ALA A 211 -14.55 -3.17 -11.18
N GLY A 212 -15.51 -3.79 -11.85
CA GLY A 212 -16.17 -5.02 -11.38
C GLY A 212 -15.20 -6.18 -11.06
N PHE A 213 -14.11 -6.33 -11.82
CA PHE A 213 -13.11 -7.37 -11.59
C PHE A 213 -12.25 -7.14 -10.33
N LYS A 214 -12.23 -5.92 -9.80
CA LYS A 214 -11.54 -5.55 -8.55
C LYS A 214 -12.42 -5.76 -7.30
N CYS A 215 -13.75 -5.86 -7.48
CA CYS A 215 -14.64 -6.02 -6.34
C CYS A 215 -14.40 -7.34 -5.62
N PRO A 216 -14.32 -7.36 -4.27
CA PRO A 216 -14.22 -8.59 -3.51
C PRO A 216 -15.36 -9.55 -3.84
N ARG A 217 -15.03 -10.83 -4.05
CA ARG A 217 -16.00 -11.91 -4.26
C ARG A 217 -16.48 -12.51 -2.95
N SER A 218 -15.67 -12.37 -1.89
CA SER A 218 -16.03 -12.85 -0.56
C SER A 218 -15.52 -11.88 0.52
N PHE A 219 -16.23 -11.89 1.65
CA PHE A 219 -15.93 -11.08 2.82
C PHE A 219 -15.86 -11.97 4.05
N ASP A 220 -14.86 -11.75 4.89
CA ASP A 220 -14.79 -12.32 6.23
C ASP A 220 -14.69 -11.18 7.24
N PHE A 221 -15.14 -11.44 8.48
CA PHE A 221 -15.08 -10.46 9.56
C PHE A 221 -14.10 -10.90 10.63
N ALA A 222 -13.40 -9.94 11.21
CA ALA A 222 -12.44 -10.15 12.28
C ALA A 222 -12.60 -9.07 13.35
N ASP A 223 -12.20 -9.38 14.57
CA ASP A 223 -12.17 -8.40 15.67
C ASP A 223 -10.98 -7.44 15.51
N GLU A 224 -9.85 -7.95 14.97
CA GLU A 224 -8.65 -7.17 14.70
C GLU A 224 -7.83 -7.77 13.55
N LEU A 225 -7.01 -6.95 12.88
CA LEU A 225 -6.05 -7.41 11.89
C LEU A 225 -4.67 -7.66 12.53
N PRO A 226 -3.96 -8.76 12.16
CA PRO A 226 -2.62 -9.01 12.64
C PRO A 226 -1.65 -7.94 12.13
N ARG A 227 -0.90 -7.33 13.05
CA ARG A 227 0.05 -6.26 12.73
C ARG A 227 1.45 -6.57 13.24
N THR A 228 2.44 -5.96 12.61
CA THR A 228 3.82 -5.90 13.12
C THR A 228 3.89 -4.92 14.29
N GLY A 229 5.00 -4.92 15.04
CA GLY A 229 5.25 -3.91 16.08
C GLY A 229 5.31 -2.46 15.55
N THR A 230 5.47 -2.28 14.25
CA THR A 230 5.43 -0.97 13.57
C THR A 230 4.06 -0.62 12.99
N GLY A 231 3.03 -1.43 13.26
CA GLY A 231 1.64 -1.19 12.83
C GLY A 231 1.28 -1.68 11.41
N LYS A 232 2.21 -2.29 10.65
CA LYS A 232 1.90 -2.84 9.32
C LYS A 232 1.05 -4.10 9.42
N VAL A 233 -0.02 -4.19 8.63
CA VAL A 233 -0.85 -5.41 8.50
C VAL A 233 0.00 -6.56 7.94
N GLN A 234 -0.09 -7.72 8.58
CA GLN A 234 0.60 -8.94 8.17
C GLN A 234 -0.29 -9.77 7.24
N LYS A 235 -0.49 -9.32 5.99
CA LYS A 235 -1.35 -10.00 4.99
C LYS A 235 -0.99 -11.47 4.80
N ARG A 236 0.29 -11.83 4.94
CA ARG A 236 0.72 -13.24 4.88
C ARG A 236 -0.04 -14.10 5.90
N LYS A 237 -0.16 -13.66 7.15
CA LYS A 237 -0.89 -14.42 8.19
C LYS A 237 -2.38 -14.56 7.88
N LEU A 238 -2.96 -13.54 7.23
CA LEU A 238 -4.35 -13.59 6.81
C LEU A 238 -4.57 -14.57 5.64
N ARG A 239 -3.58 -14.72 4.77
CA ARG A 239 -3.65 -15.64 3.62
C ARG A 239 -3.39 -17.10 3.99
N GLU A 240 -2.48 -17.37 4.93
CA GLU A 240 -2.04 -18.72 5.27
C GLU A 240 -3.18 -19.75 5.40
N PRO A 241 -4.30 -19.48 6.10
CA PRO A 241 -5.38 -20.45 6.25
C PRO A 241 -6.05 -20.89 4.93
N TYR A 242 -6.09 -20.01 3.93
CA TYR A 242 -6.72 -20.28 2.63
C TYR A 242 -5.80 -21.01 1.65
N TRP A 243 -4.48 -20.93 1.87
CA TRP A 243 -3.46 -21.52 1.02
C TRP A 243 -2.87 -22.81 1.60
N GLU A 244 -3.41 -23.32 2.70
CA GLU A 244 -2.94 -24.55 3.32
C GLU A 244 -3.01 -25.72 2.34
N GLY A 245 -1.86 -26.39 2.07
CA GLY A 245 -1.74 -27.48 1.09
C GLY A 245 -1.76 -27.05 -0.39
N ARG A 246 -1.63 -25.76 -0.69
CA ARG A 246 -1.56 -25.21 -2.06
C ARG A 246 -0.32 -24.30 -2.19
N GLU A 247 0.20 -24.21 -3.41
CA GLU A 247 1.27 -23.24 -3.72
C GLU A 247 0.67 -21.99 -4.40
N ARG A 248 1.20 -20.83 -4.03
CA ARG A 248 0.87 -19.56 -4.66
C ARG A 248 1.91 -19.24 -5.72
N SER A 249 1.49 -18.81 -6.92
CA SER A 249 2.36 -18.59 -8.09
C SER A 249 3.05 -17.23 -8.13
N ILE A 250 3.20 -16.52 -7.00
CA ILE A 250 3.87 -15.21 -6.93
C ILE A 250 5.11 -15.31 -6.06
#